data_1a6cc305ee22693b05e42fce638b50cb
#
_entry.id   1a6cc305ee22693b05e42fce638b50cb
#
_cell.length_a   1.000
_cell.length_b   1.000
_cell.length_c   1.000
_cell.angle_alpha   90.00
_cell.angle_beta   90.00
_cell.angle_gamma   90.00
#
_symmetry.space_group_name_H-M   'P 1'
#
loop_
_entity.id
_entity.type
_entity.pdbx_description
1 polymer ?
#
loop_
_entity_poly.entity_id
_entity_poly.type
_entity_poly.pdbx_seq_one_letter_code
_entity_poly.pdbx_strand_id
1 'polypeptide(L)'
;MNIGTAGLILHVDDERSARESLSMLLRADGYVVSSAASGAEALQLASGSLHPDVLILDFNLDQQMNGAEVAEEIRRILDYAPPIIILTGDVNNAEFPCTTEVPVWLARKPLNPQLLLAALPSLVQLSRATRNLLR
;
A
#
# COMPACT_ATOMS: atom_id res chain seq x y z
N MET A 1 -16.49 15.37 17.14
CA MET A 1 -15.07 15.04 17.17
C MET A 1 -14.82 13.74 16.44
N ASN A 2 -13.91 13.79 15.55
CA ASN A 2 -13.58 12.60 14.78
C ASN A 2 -12.48 11.83 15.49
N ILE A 3 -12.86 10.73 16.12
CA ILE A 3 -11.90 9.78 16.65
C ILE A 3 -11.57 8.72 15.61
N GLY A 4 -11.68 9.13 14.37
CA GLY A 4 -11.46 8.24 13.27
C GLY A 4 -10.03 7.76 13.20
N THR A 5 -9.81 6.88 12.27
CA THR A 5 -8.56 6.22 12.07
C THR A 5 -7.50 7.17 11.54
N ALA A 6 -6.24 6.83 11.77
CA ALA A 6 -5.11 7.53 11.16
C ALA A 6 -5.13 7.39 9.63
N GLY A 7 -5.78 6.36 9.12
CA GLY A 7 -5.93 6.13 7.70
C GLY A 7 -6.27 4.67 7.40
N LEU A 8 -6.61 4.40 6.15
CA LEU A 8 -6.87 3.04 5.67
C LEU A 8 -5.73 2.59 4.78
N ILE A 9 -5.17 1.44 5.10
CA ILE A 9 -4.04 0.87 4.37
C ILE A 9 -4.46 -0.45 3.74
N LEU A 10 -4.19 -0.60 2.45
CA LEU A 10 -4.30 -1.88 1.77
C LEU A 10 -2.90 -2.49 1.72
N HIS A 11 -2.75 -3.63 2.37
CA HIS A 11 -1.47 -4.33 2.47
C HIS A 11 -1.56 -5.66 1.75
N VAL A 12 -0.60 -5.93 0.86
CA VAL A 12 -0.57 -7.16 0.08
C VAL A 12 0.75 -7.87 0.29
N ASP A 13 0.69 -9.08 0.82
CA ASP A 13 1.86 -9.91 1.07
C ASP A 13 1.40 -11.37 1.05
N ASP A 14 2.07 -12.21 0.27
CA ASP A 14 1.70 -13.62 0.14
C ASP A 14 2.16 -14.47 1.33
N GLU A 15 3.08 -13.96 2.14
CA GLU A 15 3.52 -14.67 3.33
C GLU A 15 2.64 -14.31 4.51
N ARG A 16 1.93 -15.31 5.04
CA ARG A 16 0.95 -15.10 6.10
C ARG A 16 1.55 -14.46 7.35
N SER A 17 2.69 -14.94 7.80
CA SER A 17 3.34 -14.45 9.01
C SER A 17 3.72 -12.98 8.89
N ALA A 18 4.35 -12.61 7.78
CA ALA A 18 4.71 -11.22 7.53
C ALA A 18 3.48 -10.33 7.40
N ARG A 19 2.45 -10.83 6.71
CA ARG A 19 1.20 -10.09 6.52
C ARG A 19 0.52 -9.81 7.86
N GLU A 20 0.40 -10.80 8.71
CA GLU A 20 -0.23 -10.65 10.01
C GLU A 20 0.57 -9.74 10.93
N SER A 21 1.89 -9.88 10.95
CA SER A 21 2.76 -9.06 11.79
C SER A 21 2.67 -7.59 11.44
N LEU A 22 2.74 -7.27 10.17
CA LEU A 22 2.64 -5.86 9.74
C LEU A 22 1.26 -5.30 9.99
N SER A 23 0.22 -6.10 9.75
CA SER A 23 -1.15 -5.64 10.02
C SER A 23 -1.36 -5.31 11.50
N MET A 24 -0.83 -6.14 12.39
CA MET A 24 -0.91 -5.89 13.83
C MET A 24 -0.20 -4.59 14.21
N LEU A 25 0.99 -4.39 13.67
CA LEU A 25 1.76 -3.18 13.92
C LEU A 25 1.01 -1.93 13.49
N LEU A 26 0.44 -1.95 12.30
CA LEU A 26 -0.28 -0.81 11.75
C LEU A 26 -1.56 -0.53 12.55
N ARG A 27 -2.30 -1.57 12.89
CA ARG A 27 -3.53 -1.41 13.69
C ARG A 27 -3.23 -0.85 15.07
N ALA A 28 -2.12 -1.27 15.67
CA ALA A 28 -1.72 -0.75 16.97
C ALA A 28 -1.42 0.75 16.91
N ASP A 29 -1.04 1.26 15.75
CA ASP A 29 -0.76 2.68 15.55
C ASP A 29 -1.98 3.46 15.04
N GLY A 30 -3.16 2.85 15.03
CA GLY A 30 -4.42 3.53 14.74
C GLY A 30 -4.92 3.40 13.31
N TYR A 31 -4.27 2.62 12.46
CA TYR A 31 -4.71 2.44 11.07
C TYR A 31 -5.75 1.35 10.96
N VAL A 32 -6.66 1.50 10.01
CA VAL A 32 -7.49 0.40 9.53
C VAL A 32 -6.71 -0.29 8.43
N VAL A 33 -6.64 -1.61 8.49
CA VAL A 33 -5.86 -2.38 7.53
C VAL A 33 -6.74 -3.40 6.85
N SER A 34 -6.77 -3.36 5.53
CA SER A 34 -7.27 -4.46 4.72
C SER A 34 -6.07 -5.17 4.14
N SER A 35 -5.98 -6.47 4.33
CA SER A 35 -4.84 -7.24 3.84
C SER A 35 -5.28 -8.29 2.85
N ALA A 36 -4.40 -8.54 1.88
CA ALA A 36 -4.62 -9.51 0.83
C ALA A 36 -3.40 -10.43 0.72
N ALA A 37 -3.65 -11.68 0.41
CA ALA A 37 -2.60 -12.69 0.27
C ALA A 37 -2.09 -12.80 -1.17
N SER A 38 -2.75 -12.15 -2.11
CA SER A 38 -2.40 -12.22 -3.51
C SER A 38 -2.82 -10.95 -4.24
N GLY A 39 -2.28 -10.78 -5.44
CA GLY A 39 -2.70 -9.68 -6.31
C GLY A 39 -4.18 -9.75 -6.66
N ALA A 40 -4.67 -10.95 -6.97
CA ALA A 40 -6.08 -11.13 -7.31
C ALA A 40 -7.00 -10.72 -6.18
N GLU A 41 -6.67 -11.11 -4.95
CA GLU A 41 -7.45 -10.71 -3.78
C GLU A 41 -7.42 -9.20 -3.56
N ALA A 42 -6.25 -8.59 -3.76
CA ALA A 42 -6.10 -7.14 -3.64
C ALA A 42 -6.97 -6.41 -4.66
N LEU A 43 -7.03 -6.90 -5.89
CA LEU A 43 -7.86 -6.29 -6.93
C LEU A 43 -9.35 -6.42 -6.60
N GLN A 44 -9.77 -7.54 -6.02
CA GLN A 44 -11.13 -7.69 -5.55
C GLN A 44 -11.49 -6.67 -4.47
N LEU A 45 -10.59 -6.48 -3.51
CA LEU A 45 -10.80 -5.49 -2.44
C LEU A 45 -10.90 -4.08 -3.01
N ALA A 46 -10.05 -3.75 -3.96
CA ALA A 46 -10.05 -2.43 -4.59
C ALA A 46 -11.29 -2.19 -5.44
N SER A 47 -11.87 -3.25 -6.00
CA SER A 47 -13.08 -3.16 -6.83
C SER A 47 -14.34 -2.94 -6.01
N GLY A 48 -14.28 -3.14 -4.70
CA GLY A 48 -15.41 -2.90 -3.81
C GLY A 48 -15.48 -1.46 -3.37
N SER A 49 -15.96 -1.25 -2.16
CA SER A 49 -16.11 0.09 -1.60
C SER A 49 -14.88 0.58 -0.85
N LEU A 50 -13.77 -0.14 -0.96
CA LEU A 50 -12.55 0.20 -0.24
C LEU A 50 -11.84 1.39 -0.89
N HIS A 51 -11.51 2.39 -0.08
CA HIS A 51 -10.78 3.56 -0.56
C HIS A 51 -9.50 3.73 0.26
N PRO A 52 -8.44 2.97 -0.05
CA PRO A 52 -7.21 3.05 0.73
C PRO A 52 -6.52 4.39 0.58
N ASP A 53 -5.93 4.86 1.68
CA ASP A 53 -5.10 6.06 1.67
C ASP A 53 -3.67 5.76 1.23
N VAL A 54 -3.18 4.55 1.51
CA VAL A 54 -1.83 4.11 1.15
C VAL A 54 -1.87 2.64 0.80
N LEU A 55 -1.09 2.27 -0.21
CA LEU A 55 -0.87 0.86 -0.58
C LEU A 55 0.51 0.43 -0.07
N ILE A 56 0.58 -0.72 0.58
CA ILE A 56 1.85 -1.34 0.95
C ILE A 56 1.87 -2.73 0.31
N LEU A 57 2.78 -2.92 -0.64
CA LEU A 57 2.79 -4.10 -1.46
C LEU A 57 4.16 -4.77 -1.43
N ASP A 58 4.18 -6.09 -1.24
CA ASP A 58 5.39 -6.85 -1.48
C ASP A 58 5.65 -6.90 -2.98
N PHE A 59 6.89 -6.68 -3.39
CA PHE A 59 7.24 -6.75 -4.81
C PHE A 59 7.07 -8.18 -5.35
N ASN A 60 7.55 -9.16 -4.58
CA ASN A 60 7.45 -10.56 -4.96
C ASN A 60 6.18 -11.15 -4.38
N LEU A 61 5.09 -11.15 -5.14
CA LEU A 61 3.82 -11.68 -4.67
C LEU A 61 3.62 -13.11 -5.15
N ASP A 62 3.19 -13.28 -6.40
CA ASP A 62 2.99 -14.60 -6.97
C ASP A 62 3.59 -14.65 -8.36
N GLN A 63 3.41 -15.78 -9.05
CA GLN A 63 3.99 -15.96 -10.38
C GLN A 63 3.28 -15.15 -11.46
N GLN A 64 2.08 -14.66 -11.17
CA GLN A 64 1.26 -13.98 -12.17
C GLN A 64 1.50 -12.48 -12.17
N MET A 65 1.66 -11.87 -10.99
CA MET A 65 1.84 -10.42 -10.88
C MET A 65 2.83 -10.10 -9.77
N ASN A 66 3.70 -9.15 -10.03
CA ASN A 66 4.52 -8.57 -8.97
C ASN A 66 3.79 -7.39 -8.34
N GLY A 67 4.36 -6.85 -7.25
CA GLY A 67 3.73 -5.76 -6.51
C GLY A 67 3.52 -4.51 -7.35
N ALA A 68 4.45 -4.20 -8.25
CA ALA A 68 4.31 -3.04 -9.11
C ALA A 68 3.14 -3.18 -10.10
N GLU A 69 2.97 -4.38 -10.65
CA GLU A 69 1.85 -4.65 -11.55
C GLU A 69 0.51 -4.59 -10.83
N VAL A 70 0.47 -5.12 -9.60
CA VAL A 70 -0.74 -5.04 -8.76
C VAL A 70 -1.10 -3.58 -8.47
N ALA A 71 -0.11 -2.78 -8.10
CA ALA A 71 -0.32 -1.36 -7.82
C ALA A 71 -0.89 -0.63 -9.04
N GLU A 72 -0.37 -0.91 -10.21
CA GLU A 72 -0.84 -0.30 -11.45
C GLU A 72 -2.29 -0.67 -11.74
N GLU A 73 -2.65 -1.94 -11.56
CA GLU A 73 -4.03 -2.38 -11.76
C GLU A 73 -4.98 -1.77 -10.73
N ILE A 74 -4.56 -1.65 -9.47
CA ILE A 74 -5.37 -0.99 -8.44
C ILE A 74 -5.64 0.46 -8.83
N ARG A 75 -4.65 1.16 -9.36
CA ARG A 75 -4.80 2.54 -9.79
C ARG A 75 -5.84 2.69 -10.90
N ARG A 76 -5.94 1.71 -11.78
CA ARG A 76 -6.94 1.73 -12.85
C ARG A 76 -8.35 1.56 -12.31
N ILE A 77 -8.49 0.80 -11.23
CA ILE A 77 -9.78 0.55 -10.59
C ILE A 77 -10.23 1.77 -9.78
N LEU A 78 -9.31 2.37 -9.04
CA LEU A 78 -9.60 3.53 -8.20
C LEU A 78 -9.68 4.80 -9.06
N ASP A 79 -10.49 5.75 -8.64
CA ASP A 79 -10.59 7.05 -9.30
C ASP A 79 -9.57 8.06 -8.78
N TYR A 80 -8.58 7.60 -8.05
CA TYR A 80 -7.48 8.39 -7.51
C TYR A 80 -6.25 7.51 -7.40
N ALA A 81 -5.11 8.13 -7.15
CA ALA A 81 -3.83 7.42 -7.10
C ALA A 81 -3.23 7.51 -5.70
N PRO A 82 -3.49 6.53 -4.82
CA PRO A 82 -2.88 6.54 -3.50
C PRO A 82 -1.38 6.33 -3.58
N PRO A 83 -0.62 6.91 -2.62
CA PRO A 83 0.80 6.62 -2.52
C PRO A 83 1.05 5.12 -2.33
N ILE A 84 2.18 4.66 -2.86
CA ILE A 84 2.51 3.25 -2.89
C ILE A 84 3.86 3.03 -2.22
N ILE A 85 3.93 2.09 -1.29
CA ILE A 85 5.18 1.60 -0.72
C ILE A 85 5.37 0.17 -1.21
N ILE A 86 6.48 -0.08 -1.88
CA ILE A 86 6.81 -1.42 -2.35
C ILE A 86 7.94 -1.98 -1.49
N LEU A 87 7.72 -3.15 -0.92
CA LEU A 87 8.69 -3.84 -0.10
C LEU A 87 9.44 -4.86 -0.96
N THR A 88 10.76 -4.78 -0.98
CA THR A 88 11.57 -5.69 -1.79
C THR A 88 12.87 -6.05 -1.07
N GLY A 89 13.33 -7.28 -1.28
CA GLY A 89 14.63 -7.71 -0.80
C GLY A 89 15.78 -7.22 -1.67
N ASP A 90 15.49 -6.83 -2.91
CA ASP A 90 16.49 -6.37 -3.86
C ASP A 90 16.03 -5.10 -4.55
N VAL A 91 16.41 -3.97 -3.95
CA VAL A 91 16.03 -2.65 -4.45
C VAL A 91 16.62 -2.37 -5.84
N ASN A 92 17.78 -2.94 -6.13
CA ASN A 92 18.48 -2.65 -7.39
C ASN A 92 17.85 -3.36 -8.59
N ASN A 93 17.18 -4.48 -8.37
CA ASN A 93 16.57 -5.26 -9.45
C ASN A 93 15.06 -5.11 -9.53
N ALA A 94 14.47 -4.31 -8.66
CA ALA A 94 13.05 -4.06 -8.72
C ALA A 94 12.75 -3.07 -9.84
N GLU A 95 12.01 -3.52 -10.84
CA GLU A 95 11.60 -2.68 -11.95
C GLU A 95 10.24 -2.08 -11.67
N PHE A 96 10.14 -0.77 -11.86
CA PHE A 96 8.91 -0.05 -11.66
C PHE A 96 8.51 0.64 -12.94
N PRO A 97 7.20 0.66 -13.25
CA PRO A 97 6.74 1.52 -14.33
C PRO A 97 7.09 2.96 -13.94
N CYS A 98 7.81 3.62 -14.80
CA CYS A 98 8.18 5.03 -14.61
C CYS A 98 6.95 5.90 -14.83
N THR A 99 6.07 5.93 -13.86
CA THR A 99 5.03 6.94 -13.86
C THR A 99 5.37 7.96 -12.81
N THR A 100 5.54 9.18 -13.27
CA THR A 100 5.91 10.29 -12.41
C THR A 100 4.74 10.86 -11.62
N GLU A 101 3.55 10.36 -11.86
CA GLU A 101 2.33 10.95 -11.34
C GLU A 101 1.93 10.46 -9.96
N VAL A 102 2.47 9.31 -9.53
CA VAL A 102 2.13 8.73 -8.23
C VAL A 102 3.40 8.51 -7.44
N PRO A 103 3.42 8.99 -6.19
CA PRO A 103 4.56 8.70 -5.33
C PRO A 103 4.68 7.20 -5.08
N VAL A 104 5.82 6.64 -5.43
CA VAL A 104 6.17 5.25 -5.16
C VAL A 104 7.45 5.23 -4.37
N TRP A 105 7.43 4.58 -3.22
CA TRP A 105 8.62 4.42 -2.38
C TRP A 105 9.02 2.96 -2.36
N LEU A 106 10.32 2.74 -2.50
CA LEU A 106 10.91 1.43 -2.32
C LEU A 106 11.41 1.29 -0.90
N ALA A 107 10.98 0.26 -0.22
CA ALA A 107 11.48 -0.05 1.10
C ALA A 107 12.17 -1.41 1.06
N ARG A 108 13.39 -1.47 1.61
CA ARG A 108 14.17 -2.69 1.64
C ARG A 108 13.68 -3.60 2.76
N LYS A 109 13.62 -4.88 2.49
CA LYS A 109 13.42 -5.89 3.53
C LYS A 109 14.76 -6.22 4.21
N PRO A 110 14.79 -6.46 5.51
CA PRO A 110 13.66 -6.43 6.45
C PRO A 110 13.18 -5.00 6.69
N LEU A 111 11.87 -4.85 6.79
CA LEU A 111 11.26 -3.54 6.98
C LEU A 111 11.61 -2.99 8.36
N ASN A 112 11.99 -1.72 8.41
CA ASN A 112 12.15 -1.01 9.67
C ASN A 112 10.78 -0.42 10.06
N PRO A 113 10.14 -0.96 11.11
CA PRO A 113 8.79 -0.51 11.47
C PRO A 113 8.73 0.96 11.84
N GLN A 114 9.76 1.48 12.49
CA GLN A 114 9.78 2.88 12.94
C GLN A 114 9.83 3.84 11.77
N LEU A 115 10.60 3.50 10.74
CA LEU A 115 10.66 4.33 9.53
C LEU A 115 9.33 4.33 8.79
N LEU A 116 8.70 3.17 8.70
CA LEU A 116 7.39 3.06 8.07
C LEU A 116 6.35 3.90 8.82
N LEU A 117 6.25 3.72 10.12
CA LEU A 117 5.27 4.46 10.93
C LEU A 117 5.52 5.96 10.89
N ALA A 118 6.78 6.38 10.79
CA ALA A 118 7.10 7.80 10.69
C ALA A 118 6.67 8.40 9.35
N ALA A 119 6.71 7.62 8.28
CA ALA A 119 6.37 8.09 6.94
C ALA A 119 4.87 8.15 6.67
N LEU A 120 4.10 7.28 7.29
CA LEU A 120 2.69 7.09 6.94
C LEU A 120 1.81 8.32 7.11
N PRO A 121 1.91 9.11 8.21
CA PRO A 121 1.02 10.27 8.35
C PRO A 121 1.11 11.25 7.19
N SER A 122 2.30 11.53 6.70
CA SER A 122 2.49 12.42 5.56
C SER A 122 1.89 11.84 4.28
N LEU A 123 2.02 10.53 4.09
CA LEU A 123 1.48 9.85 2.92
C LEU A 123 -0.06 9.87 2.94
N VAL A 124 -0.65 9.64 4.10
CA VAL A 124 -2.10 9.72 4.24
C VAL A 124 -2.60 11.13 3.93
N GLN A 125 -1.93 12.15 4.45
CA GLN A 125 -2.29 13.54 4.17
C GLN A 125 -2.18 13.86 2.68
N LEU A 126 -1.11 13.41 2.04
CA LEU A 126 -0.91 13.61 0.60
C LEU A 126 -2.04 12.95 -0.19
N SER A 127 -2.40 11.73 0.16
CA SER A 127 -3.47 10.99 -0.49
C SER A 127 -4.79 11.73 -0.41
N ARG A 128 -5.15 12.21 0.77
CA ARG A 128 -6.41 12.91 1.01
C ARG A 128 -6.45 14.27 0.33
N ALA A 129 -5.33 14.99 0.37
CA ALA A 129 -5.23 16.28 -0.30
C ALA A 129 -5.40 16.12 -1.81
N THR A 130 -4.74 15.12 -2.39
CA THR A 130 -4.83 14.84 -3.83
C THR A 130 -6.25 14.48 -4.24
N ARG A 131 -6.93 13.65 -3.45
CA ARG A 131 -8.32 13.29 -3.73
C ARG A 131 -9.25 14.50 -3.70
N ASN A 132 -9.02 15.40 -2.77
CA ASN A 132 -9.85 16.58 -2.66
C ASN A 132 -9.67 17.53 -3.86
N LEU A 133 -8.47 17.57 -4.41
CA LEU A 133 -8.20 18.39 -5.60
C LEU A 133 -8.85 17.84 -6.86
N LEU A 134 -9.13 16.53 -6.89
CA LEU A 134 -9.70 15.86 -8.06
C LEU A 134 -11.23 15.87 -8.05
N ARG A 135 -11.83 16.39 -7.03
CA ARG A 135 -13.29 16.45 -6.92
C ARG A 135 -13.84 17.75 -7.48
#